data_b73218c0e8766f3aa78f6d9ea81f92cc
#
_entry.id   b73218c0e8766f3aa78f6d9ea81f92cc
#
_cell.length_a   1.000
_cell.length_b   1.000
_cell.length_c   1.000
_cell.angle_alpha   90.00
_cell.angle_beta   90.00
_cell.angle_gamma   90.00
#
_symmetry.space_group_name_H-M   'P 1'
#
loop_
_entity.id
_entity.type
_entity.pdbx_description
1 polymer ?
#
loop_
_entity_poly.entity_id
_entity_poly.type
_entity_poly.pdbx_seq_one_letter_code
_entity_poly.pdbx_strand_id
1 'polypeptide(L)'
;MNQPATLGELRESGYRVLSVKDELRANLIRKMRAKESLFPGIIGYDQTVVPALVNALLARHDIILLGLRGQAKSRIVRQLTSLLDEHIPVVRGSEINDNPFAPVSKFASDLVKERGDATPVDWVHRSRRYGEKLATPDVTIADLIGDIDPIKAAAQRLHYAHEGAIHFGIIPRCNRGIFAINELPDLQPRIQVGLFNILEEKDIQIRGFNIRIPMDIMLVFTANPEDYTNRGNIITPLKDRIDSQILTHYPRSLDDAIRITEQEAHISREGKDIRVPHFFREIVEQIAIEARKSEFVDQKSGVSARLTIAAMENLISNAERRAILIGEDVVVPRICDLPHVLPGLTGKIELVFEGEQEGSVKVSKALVGKAVRETFKRYFPDPLRKRSRPSGEGQGGKQTSEDPEYGKIIQYFENGNAVELADDMTIASYTKELDKVRGLRELTRKYMKNLDDHFEIPSVMEFVLDGLHQNSKIAKDEMDHRTAYKDLVGSIFTGQGKMYEDD
;
A
#
# COMPACT_ATOMS: atom_id res chain seq x y z
N MET A 1 24.56 30.58 -9.75
CA MET A 1 24.89 31.69 -8.85
C MET A 1 25.59 31.11 -7.65
N ASN A 2 26.72 31.68 -7.20
CA ASN A 2 27.33 31.23 -5.97
C ASN A 2 26.39 31.52 -4.80
N GLN A 3 26.14 30.51 -3.97
CA GLN A 3 25.34 30.68 -2.75
C GLN A 3 26.08 31.57 -1.77
N PRO A 4 25.44 32.58 -1.13
CA PRO A 4 26.02 33.39 -0.08
C PRO A 4 26.68 32.54 1.02
N ALA A 5 27.91 32.86 1.37
CA ALA A 5 28.69 32.13 2.37
C ALA A 5 28.70 32.80 3.75
N THR A 6 28.27 34.07 3.81
CA THR A 6 28.17 34.85 5.05
C THR A 6 26.83 35.51 5.21
N LEU A 7 26.49 35.93 6.43
CA LEU A 7 25.26 36.66 6.74
C LEU A 7 25.15 37.97 5.98
N GLY A 8 26.26 38.71 5.79
CA GLY A 8 26.33 39.96 5.03
C GLY A 8 25.95 39.71 3.57
N GLU A 9 26.62 38.76 2.90
CA GLU A 9 26.28 38.38 1.52
C GLU A 9 24.85 37.92 1.39
N LEU A 10 24.31 37.21 2.40
CA LEU A 10 22.92 36.77 2.41
C LEU A 10 21.95 37.97 2.48
N ARG A 11 22.27 39.02 3.25
CA ARG A 11 21.51 40.27 3.30
C ARG A 11 21.52 41.02 1.95
N GLU A 12 22.71 41.12 1.37
CA GLU A 12 22.90 41.78 0.07
C GLU A 12 22.17 41.07 -1.06
N SER A 13 22.05 39.74 -0.98
CA SER A 13 21.32 38.93 -1.96
C SER A 13 19.80 39.18 -1.97
N GLY A 14 19.27 39.88 -0.97
CA GLY A 14 17.85 40.12 -0.80
C GLY A 14 17.06 38.85 -0.40
N TYR A 15 17.72 37.80 0.09
CA TYR A 15 17.05 36.58 0.52
C TYR A 15 16.04 36.86 1.63
N ARG A 16 14.84 36.34 1.46
CA ARG A 16 13.76 36.46 2.44
C ARG A 16 13.46 35.10 3.06
N VAL A 17 13.52 35.04 4.38
CA VAL A 17 13.11 33.85 5.12
C VAL A 17 11.59 33.80 5.21
N LEU A 18 11.04 32.67 4.84
CA LEU A 18 9.66 32.31 5.09
C LEU A 18 9.58 31.33 6.24
N SER A 19 8.45 31.29 6.96
CA SER A 19 8.17 30.17 7.84
C SER A 19 8.00 28.89 7.01
N VAL A 20 8.24 27.73 7.61
CA VAL A 20 8.11 26.44 6.88
C VAL A 20 6.72 26.27 6.26
N LYS A 21 5.67 26.69 6.98
CA LYS A 21 4.29 26.58 6.49
C LYS A 21 3.99 27.58 5.36
N ASP A 22 4.61 28.77 5.39
CA ASP A 22 4.51 29.75 4.29
C ASP A 22 5.30 29.31 3.06
N GLU A 23 6.47 28.73 3.25
CA GLU A 23 7.29 28.13 2.19
C GLU A 23 6.54 27.02 1.47
N LEU A 24 6.00 26.06 2.22
CA LEU A 24 5.18 24.96 1.68
C LEU A 24 3.99 25.48 0.87
N ARG A 25 3.28 26.48 1.43
CA ARG A 25 2.15 27.13 0.77
C ARG A 25 2.57 27.83 -0.52
N ALA A 26 3.65 28.59 -0.52
CA ALA A 26 4.14 29.31 -1.69
C ALA A 26 4.55 28.35 -2.82
N ASN A 27 5.29 27.29 -2.48
CA ASN A 27 5.71 26.26 -3.43
C ASN A 27 4.53 25.44 -3.95
N LEU A 28 3.55 25.13 -3.10
CA LEU A 28 2.31 24.48 -3.52
C LEU A 28 1.57 25.32 -4.56
N ILE A 29 1.36 26.63 -4.30
CA ILE A 29 0.71 27.54 -5.23
C ILE A 29 1.47 27.61 -6.56
N ARG A 30 2.80 27.67 -6.52
CA ARG A 30 3.65 27.69 -7.71
C ARG A 30 3.44 26.43 -8.55
N LYS A 31 3.50 25.25 -7.94
CA LYS A 31 3.28 23.95 -8.61
C LYS A 31 1.86 23.85 -9.18
N MET A 32 0.84 24.26 -8.43
CA MET A 32 -0.55 24.27 -8.92
C MET A 32 -0.73 25.17 -10.15
N ARG A 33 -0.14 26.37 -10.16
CA ARG A 33 -0.16 27.29 -11.33
C ARG A 33 0.58 26.69 -12.52
N ALA A 34 1.66 25.98 -12.29
CA ALA A 34 2.42 25.28 -13.31
C ALA A 34 1.75 23.96 -13.78
N LYS A 35 0.64 23.56 -13.15
CA LYS A 35 -0.06 22.28 -13.39
C LYS A 35 0.86 21.07 -13.20
N GLU A 36 1.83 21.15 -12.32
CA GLU A 36 2.70 20.05 -11.95
C GLU A 36 1.94 19.05 -11.07
N SER A 37 2.28 17.75 -11.18
CA SER A 37 1.78 16.75 -10.26
C SER A 37 2.28 17.02 -8.85
N LEU A 38 1.37 17.14 -7.89
CA LEU A 38 1.71 17.43 -6.49
C LEU A 38 2.22 16.19 -5.76
N PHE A 39 1.59 15.03 -6.04
CA PHE A 39 1.89 13.76 -5.38
C PHE A 39 2.08 12.65 -6.44
N PRO A 40 3.21 12.63 -7.16
CA PRO A 40 3.44 11.66 -8.23
C PRO A 40 3.42 10.24 -7.71
N GLY A 41 2.73 9.35 -8.45
CA GLY A 41 2.58 7.93 -8.08
C GLY A 41 1.61 7.66 -6.91
N ILE A 42 0.85 8.66 -6.46
CA ILE A 42 -0.32 8.47 -5.61
C ILE A 42 -1.53 8.34 -6.54
N ILE A 43 -2.19 7.19 -6.51
CA ILE A 43 -3.27 6.83 -7.43
C ILE A 43 -4.60 6.79 -6.67
N GLY A 44 -5.68 7.28 -7.30
CA GLY A 44 -7.06 7.18 -6.79
C GLY A 44 -7.42 8.20 -5.70
N TYR A 45 -6.56 9.18 -5.43
CA TYR A 45 -6.77 10.23 -4.40
C TYR A 45 -7.05 11.62 -4.97
N ASP A 46 -7.04 11.79 -6.28
CA ASP A 46 -7.14 13.08 -6.96
C ASP A 46 -8.42 13.86 -6.62
N GLN A 47 -9.52 13.15 -6.35
CA GLN A 47 -10.82 13.75 -6.04
C GLN A 47 -11.16 13.75 -4.54
N THR A 48 -10.29 13.21 -3.68
CA THR A 48 -10.59 12.97 -2.26
C THR A 48 -9.49 13.48 -1.34
N VAL A 49 -8.43 12.71 -1.17
CA VAL A 49 -7.35 12.98 -0.21
C VAL A 49 -6.49 14.16 -0.67
N VAL A 50 -6.16 14.24 -1.96
CA VAL A 50 -5.30 15.32 -2.50
C VAL A 50 -5.93 16.69 -2.31
N PRO A 51 -7.20 16.94 -2.64
CA PRO A 51 -7.84 18.24 -2.36
C PRO A 51 -7.85 18.60 -0.87
N ALA A 52 -8.08 17.63 0.02
CA ALA A 52 -8.06 17.87 1.46
C ALA A 52 -6.65 18.25 1.96
N LEU A 53 -5.60 17.57 1.44
CA LEU A 53 -4.20 17.92 1.71
C LEU A 53 -3.85 19.32 1.21
N VAL A 54 -4.25 19.65 0.00
CA VAL A 54 -4.04 20.99 -0.59
C VAL A 54 -4.68 22.05 0.28
N ASN A 55 -5.92 21.86 0.70
CA ASN A 55 -6.62 22.81 1.56
C ASN A 55 -5.92 22.99 2.91
N ALA A 56 -5.48 21.89 3.55
CA ALA A 56 -4.76 21.94 4.81
C ALA A 56 -3.42 22.70 4.68
N LEU A 57 -2.67 22.46 3.61
CA LEU A 57 -1.41 23.14 3.33
C LEU A 57 -1.62 24.63 3.02
N LEU A 58 -2.66 24.99 2.27
CA LEU A 58 -3.04 26.39 2.01
C LEU A 58 -3.45 27.11 3.29
N ALA A 59 -4.08 26.41 4.23
CA ALA A 59 -4.47 26.91 5.54
C ALA A 59 -3.32 26.94 6.56
N ARG A 60 -2.13 26.40 6.23
CA ARG A 60 -0.95 26.26 7.12
C ARG A 60 -1.20 25.35 8.33
N HIS A 61 -2.02 24.34 8.16
CA HIS A 61 -2.38 23.41 9.22
C HIS A 61 -1.30 22.37 9.50
N ASP A 62 -1.21 21.95 10.74
CA ASP A 62 -0.64 20.67 11.11
C ASP A 62 -1.66 19.57 10.80
N ILE A 63 -1.21 18.38 10.34
CA ILE A 63 -2.07 17.42 9.66
C ILE A 63 -1.97 16.05 10.33
N ILE A 64 -3.10 15.36 10.46
CA ILE A 64 -3.12 13.92 10.71
C ILE A 64 -3.79 13.17 9.57
N LEU A 65 -3.10 12.15 9.03
CA LEU A 65 -3.66 11.21 8.07
C LEU A 65 -4.22 10.00 8.82
N LEU A 66 -5.52 9.81 8.70
CA LEU A 66 -6.23 8.68 9.31
C LEU A 66 -6.64 7.66 8.25
N GLY A 67 -6.34 6.41 8.48
CA GLY A 67 -6.75 5.34 7.59
C GLY A 67 -6.05 4.03 7.85
N LEU A 68 -6.61 2.96 7.31
CA LEU A 68 -6.14 1.59 7.51
C LEU A 68 -4.75 1.36 6.90
N ARG A 69 -4.18 0.20 7.16
CA ARG A 69 -2.87 -0.21 6.64
C ARG A 69 -2.85 -0.24 5.10
N GLY A 70 -1.73 0.15 4.50
CA GLY A 70 -1.53 0.09 3.04
C GLY A 70 -2.26 1.17 2.23
N GLN A 71 -2.67 2.28 2.87
CA GLN A 71 -3.33 3.42 2.22
C GLN A 71 -2.36 4.59 1.92
N ALA A 72 -1.11 4.31 1.63
CA ALA A 72 -0.07 5.25 1.20
C ALA A 72 0.23 6.43 2.15
N LYS A 73 -0.23 6.42 3.42
CA LYS A 73 -0.04 7.52 4.37
C LYS A 73 1.43 7.99 4.45
N SER A 74 2.36 7.09 4.75
CA SER A 74 3.80 7.43 4.87
C SER A 74 4.41 7.91 3.55
N ARG A 75 3.93 7.41 2.41
CA ARG A 75 4.37 7.87 1.09
C ARG A 75 3.97 9.32 0.84
N ILE A 76 2.71 9.68 1.15
CA ILE A 76 2.21 11.04 1.07
C ILE A 76 3.04 11.96 1.96
N VAL A 77 3.26 11.58 3.22
CA VAL A 77 4.03 12.37 4.19
C VAL A 77 5.44 12.67 3.69
N ARG A 78 6.14 11.66 3.17
CA ARG A 78 7.49 11.85 2.60
C ARG A 78 7.49 12.74 1.37
N GLN A 79 6.45 12.70 0.55
CA GLN A 79 6.34 13.56 -0.64
C GLN A 79 6.12 15.03 -0.32
N LEU A 80 5.66 15.38 0.90
CA LEU A 80 5.58 16.77 1.33
C LEU A 80 6.93 17.49 1.29
N THR A 81 8.04 16.76 1.42
CA THR A 81 9.40 17.31 1.27
C THR A 81 9.63 17.97 -0.09
N SER A 82 8.91 17.54 -1.13
CA SER A 82 8.99 18.13 -2.47
C SER A 82 8.43 19.55 -2.56
N LEU A 83 7.70 19.96 -1.52
CA LEU A 83 7.16 21.32 -1.37
C LEU A 83 8.10 22.26 -0.59
N LEU A 84 9.17 21.73 0.01
CA LEU A 84 10.23 22.55 0.60
C LEU A 84 11.16 23.09 -0.48
N ASP A 85 11.74 24.26 -0.25
CA ASP A 85 12.82 24.80 -1.08
C ASP A 85 13.98 23.83 -1.10
N GLU A 86 14.66 23.70 -2.23
CA GLU A 86 15.74 22.74 -2.39
C GLU A 86 16.86 22.94 -1.37
N HIS A 87 17.22 24.20 -1.10
CA HIS A 87 18.20 24.58 -0.10
C HIS A 87 17.76 25.80 0.68
N ILE A 88 18.05 25.83 1.99
CA ILE A 88 17.88 27.03 2.83
C ILE A 88 19.18 27.38 3.54
N PRO A 89 19.44 28.69 3.82
CA PRO A 89 20.60 29.10 4.60
C PRO A 89 20.38 28.85 6.10
N VAL A 90 21.42 28.37 6.76
CA VAL A 90 21.48 28.14 8.21
C VAL A 90 22.79 28.68 8.77
N VAL A 91 22.85 29.01 10.04
CA VAL A 91 24.11 29.35 10.71
C VAL A 91 25.00 28.10 10.71
N ARG A 92 26.23 28.23 10.19
CA ARG A 92 27.19 27.11 10.11
C ARG A 92 27.44 26.50 11.48
N GLY A 93 27.30 25.16 11.58
CA GLY A 93 27.49 24.40 12.81
C GLY A 93 26.25 24.39 13.72
N SER A 94 25.14 25.00 13.35
CA SER A 94 23.89 24.88 14.09
C SER A 94 23.35 23.46 14.08
N GLU A 95 23.01 22.92 15.27
CA GLU A 95 22.39 21.61 15.41
C GLU A 95 20.87 21.60 15.08
N ILE A 96 20.25 22.80 15.07
CA ILE A 96 18.80 22.98 14.90
C ILE A 96 18.42 23.89 13.72
N ASN A 97 19.25 23.91 12.68
CA ASN A 97 19.00 24.70 11.46
C ASN A 97 18.69 26.18 11.73
N ASP A 98 19.43 26.82 12.65
CA ASP A 98 19.19 28.23 13.02
C ASP A 98 19.10 29.14 11.81
N ASN A 99 18.10 30.01 11.81
CA ASN A 99 17.97 31.07 10.84
C ASN A 99 19.08 32.10 11.05
N PRO A 100 19.92 32.41 10.05
CA PRO A 100 21.00 33.39 10.19
C PRO A 100 20.51 34.78 10.59
N PHE A 101 19.29 35.18 10.20
CA PHE A 101 18.72 36.48 10.57
C PHE A 101 18.08 36.52 11.96
N ALA A 102 17.66 35.39 12.51
CA ALA A 102 17.01 35.27 13.79
C ALA A 102 17.35 33.92 14.44
N PRO A 103 18.60 33.73 14.91
CA PRO A 103 19.03 32.48 15.54
C PRO A 103 18.32 32.30 16.88
N VAL A 104 17.90 31.06 17.16
CA VAL A 104 17.17 30.68 18.38
C VAL A 104 18.02 29.90 19.37
N SER A 105 19.06 29.17 18.90
CA SER A 105 20.01 28.52 19.80
C SER A 105 21.01 29.50 20.37
N LYS A 106 21.47 29.23 21.59
CA LYS A 106 22.55 30.01 22.20
C LYS A 106 23.83 30.02 21.35
N PHE A 107 24.22 28.86 20.83
CA PHE A 107 25.36 28.71 19.94
C PHE A 107 25.31 29.70 18.76
N ALA A 108 24.23 29.66 18.01
CA ALA A 108 24.08 30.49 16.82
C ALA A 108 23.91 31.98 17.17
N SER A 109 23.17 32.29 18.25
CA SER A 109 23.03 33.66 18.75
C SER A 109 24.37 34.29 19.17
N ASP A 110 25.18 33.55 19.89
CA ASP A 110 26.49 34.02 20.32
C ASP A 110 27.43 34.19 19.11
N LEU A 111 27.41 33.26 18.16
CA LEU A 111 28.21 33.36 16.93
C LEU A 111 27.84 34.58 16.07
N VAL A 112 26.54 34.86 15.93
CA VAL A 112 26.07 36.03 15.17
C VAL A 112 26.42 37.33 15.91
N LYS A 113 26.35 37.36 17.24
CA LYS A 113 26.78 38.54 18.03
C LYS A 113 28.28 38.79 17.91
N GLU A 114 29.10 37.74 17.91
CA GLU A 114 30.56 37.85 17.82
C GLU A 114 31.03 38.29 16.42
N ARG A 115 30.45 37.69 15.36
CA ARG A 115 30.94 37.87 13.98
C ARG A 115 30.14 38.84 13.12
N GLY A 116 28.94 39.20 13.54
CA GLY A 116 28.08 40.07 12.75
C GLY A 116 27.86 39.57 11.32
N ASP A 117 28.09 40.42 10.34
CA ASP A 117 27.92 40.10 8.91
C ASP A 117 28.93 39.06 8.39
N ALA A 118 30.05 38.83 9.11
CA ALA A 118 31.00 37.78 8.80
C ALA A 118 30.58 36.39 9.32
N THR A 119 29.39 36.25 9.92
CA THR A 119 28.87 34.97 10.39
C THR A 119 28.76 33.99 9.23
N PRO A 120 29.40 32.81 9.31
CA PRO A 120 29.40 31.85 8.23
C PRO A 120 28.01 31.18 8.11
N VAL A 121 27.57 31.00 6.86
CA VAL A 121 26.28 30.39 6.48
C VAL A 121 26.56 29.12 5.70
N ASP A 122 25.83 28.07 6.03
CA ASP A 122 25.75 26.82 5.26
C ASP A 122 24.38 26.70 4.61
N TRP A 123 24.30 25.93 3.53
CA TRP A 123 23.05 25.65 2.83
C TRP A 123 22.61 24.21 3.03
N VAL A 124 21.44 24.04 3.64
CA VAL A 124 20.88 22.73 3.99
C VAL A 124 19.89 22.31 2.94
N HIS A 125 20.13 21.14 2.32
CA HIS A 125 19.21 20.55 1.35
C HIS A 125 17.93 20.06 2.05
N ARG A 126 16.78 20.16 1.37
CA ARG A 126 15.45 19.79 1.89
C ARG A 126 15.35 18.38 2.46
N SER A 127 16.14 17.41 1.97
CA SER A 127 16.13 16.05 2.53
C SER A 127 16.60 15.99 3.99
N ARG A 128 17.41 16.94 4.43
CA ARG A 128 17.87 17.07 5.83
C ARG A 128 16.91 17.87 6.72
N ARG A 129 15.86 18.42 6.13
CA ARG A 129 14.82 19.20 6.80
C ARG A 129 13.56 18.36 7.07
N TYR A 130 13.64 17.07 6.83
CA TYR A 130 12.58 16.11 7.10
C TYR A 130 13.05 15.11 8.14
N GLY A 131 12.27 14.95 9.20
CA GLY A 131 12.44 13.91 10.20
C GLY A 131 11.21 13.05 10.32
N GLU A 132 11.40 11.78 10.63
CA GLU A 132 10.33 10.80 10.77
C GLU A 132 10.62 9.90 11.97
N LYS A 133 9.63 9.69 12.82
CA LYS A 133 9.70 8.75 13.93
C LYS A 133 8.47 7.84 13.93
N LEU A 134 8.69 6.55 14.03
CA LEU A 134 7.64 5.61 14.36
C LEU A 134 7.35 5.72 15.86
N ALA A 135 6.11 5.93 16.22
CA ALA A 135 5.68 5.87 17.60
C ALA A 135 5.77 4.42 18.08
N THR A 136 6.58 4.20 19.11
CA THR A 136 6.72 2.92 19.80
C THR A 136 6.66 3.18 21.31
N PRO A 137 6.25 2.20 22.14
CA PRO A 137 6.11 2.39 23.58
C PRO A 137 7.39 2.79 24.31
N ASP A 138 8.56 2.54 23.73
CA ASP A 138 9.88 2.89 24.26
C ASP A 138 10.34 4.32 23.94
N VAL A 139 9.65 5.04 23.04
CA VAL A 139 9.96 6.44 22.71
C VAL A 139 9.86 7.31 23.96
N THR A 140 10.87 8.12 24.18
CA THR A 140 10.95 9.04 25.31
C THR A 140 10.83 10.51 24.88
N ILE A 141 10.53 11.40 25.84
CA ILE A 141 10.55 12.85 25.59
C ILE A 141 11.97 13.33 25.22
N ALA A 142 13.01 12.71 25.78
CA ALA A 142 14.39 13.02 25.45
C ALA A 142 14.71 12.72 24.00
N ASP A 143 14.19 11.62 23.43
CA ASP A 143 14.37 11.30 22.01
C ASP A 143 13.71 12.32 21.09
N LEU A 144 12.52 12.82 21.48
CA LEU A 144 11.76 13.76 20.67
C LEU A 144 12.25 15.20 20.82
N ILE A 145 12.38 15.68 22.04
CA ILE A 145 12.67 17.09 22.34
C ILE A 145 14.14 17.29 22.70
N GLY A 146 14.68 16.40 23.50
CA GLY A 146 16.05 16.47 23.99
C GLY A 146 16.13 16.46 25.53
N ASP A 147 17.36 16.39 26.02
CA ASP A 147 17.68 16.37 27.45
C ASP A 147 19.07 16.96 27.69
N ILE A 148 19.48 17.02 28.95
CA ILE A 148 20.84 17.39 29.32
C ILE A 148 21.81 16.27 28.90
N ASP A 149 22.91 16.65 28.25
CA ASP A 149 24.03 15.76 27.95
C ASP A 149 25.11 15.90 29.03
N PRO A 150 25.20 14.96 30.00
CA PRO A 150 26.21 15.03 31.06
C PRO A 150 27.67 14.95 30.53
N ILE A 151 27.85 14.23 29.42
CA ILE A 151 29.18 14.06 28.80
C ILE A 151 29.61 15.38 28.16
N LYS A 152 28.69 16.02 27.40
CA LYS A 152 28.92 17.33 26.78
C LYS A 152 29.18 18.42 27.84
N ALA A 153 28.38 18.40 28.93
CA ALA A 153 28.61 19.31 30.07
C ALA A 153 29.96 19.12 30.71
N ALA A 154 30.37 17.90 31.02
CA ALA A 154 31.66 17.58 31.62
C ALA A 154 32.84 17.91 30.69
N ALA A 155 32.75 17.53 29.40
CA ALA A 155 33.81 17.78 28.41
C ALA A 155 34.07 19.28 28.19
N GLN A 156 33.00 20.10 28.23
CA GLN A 156 33.10 21.55 28.04
C GLN A 156 33.19 22.34 29.36
N ARG A 157 33.22 21.65 30.50
CA ARG A 157 33.22 22.24 31.84
C ARG A 157 32.04 23.21 32.08
N LEU A 158 30.88 22.86 31.56
CA LEU A 158 29.68 23.67 31.68
C LEU A 158 28.90 23.27 32.93
N HIS A 159 28.18 24.24 33.51
CA HIS A 159 27.17 23.93 34.53
C HIS A 159 25.99 23.22 33.88
N TYR A 160 25.35 22.26 34.56
CA TYR A 160 24.21 21.51 34.05
C TYR A 160 23.07 22.39 33.54
N ALA A 161 22.90 23.59 34.05
CA ALA A 161 21.90 24.55 33.59
C ALA A 161 22.37 25.41 32.39
N HIS A 162 23.55 25.13 31.82
CA HIS A 162 24.07 25.87 30.67
C HIS A 162 23.51 25.29 29.36
N GLU A 163 22.90 26.13 28.50
CA GLU A 163 22.30 25.71 27.24
C GLU A 163 23.24 24.91 26.32
N GLY A 164 24.54 25.14 26.41
CA GLY A 164 25.57 24.36 25.70
C GLY A 164 25.63 22.88 26.09
N ALA A 165 25.00 22.48 27.22
CA ALA A 165 24.90 21.10 27.66
C ALA A 165 23.67 20.37 27.10
N ILE A 166 22.88 21.02 26.27
CA ILE A 166 21.68 20.43 25.67
C ILE A 166 22.08 19.45 24.57
N HIS A 167 21.49 18.25 24.62
CA HIS A 167 21.37 17.33 23.51
C HIS A 167 19.97 17.49 22.89
N PHE A 168 19.91 18.05 21.70
CA PHE A 168 18.64 18.24 20.99
C PHE A 168 18.09 16.91 20.46
N GLY A 169 16.82 16.66 20.71
CA GLY A 169 16.08 15.53 20.15
C GLY A 169 15.81 15.69 18.65
N ILE A 170 15.03 14.76 18.11
CA ILE A 170 14.74 14.72 16.66
C ILE A 170 13.93 15.94 16.21
N ILE A 171 12.94 16.39 17.00
CA ILE A 171 12.06 17.51 16.64
C ILE A 171 12.85 18.82 16.47
N PRO A 172 13.66 19.28 17.44
CA PRO A 172 14.46 20.50 17.25
C PRO A 172 15.40 20.44 16.06
N ARG A 173 15.96 19.27 15.75
CA ARG A 173 16.84 19.07 14.58
C ARG A 173 16.11 19.21 13.25
N CYS A 174 14.77 19.07 13.26
CA CYS A 174 13.90 19.32 12.09
C CYS A 174 13.39 20.77 12.03
N ASN A 175 13.89 21.68 12.88
CA ASN A 175 13.52 23.08 12.82
C ASN A 175 13.64 23.64 11.40
N ARG A 176 12.71 24.48 11.00
CA ARG A 176 12.52 24.98 9.64
C ARG A 176 12.28 23.85 8.61
N GLY A 177 11.57 22.80 9.03
CA GLY A 177 11.29 21.63 8.22
C GLY A 177 10.00 20.92 8.64
N ILE A 178 9.88 19.68 8.24
CA ILE A 178 8.72 18.82 8.51
C ILE A 178 9.14 17.72 9.48
N PHE A 179 8.35 17.49 10.50
CA PHE A 179 8.52 16.33 11.37
C PHE A 179 7.27 15.45 11.36
N ALA A 180 7.47 14.17 11.08
CA ALA A 180 6.41 13.18 10.99
C ALA A 180 6.45 12.19 12.16
N ILE A 181 5.29 11.93 12.78
CA ILE A 181 5.11 10.84 13.75
C ILE A 181 4.14 9.83 13.15
N ASN A 182 4.66 8.64 12.85
CA ASN A 182 3.86 7.54 12.33
C ASN A 182 3.29 6.71 13.49
N GLU A 183 2.06 6.22 13.30
CA GLU A 183 1.30 5.40 14.25
C GLU A 183 1.17 6.10 15.62
N LEU A 184 0.73 7.35 15.60
CA LEU A 184 0.61 8.24 16.79
C LEU A 184 -0.07 7.60 18.02
N PRO A 185 -1.11 6.73 17.89
CA PRO A 185 -1.73 6.04 19.02
C PRO A 185 -0.77 5.17 19.85
N ASP A 186 0.31 4.65 19.26
CA ASP A 186 1.30 3.82 19.96
C ASP A 186 2.21 4.65 20.89
N LEU A 187 2.19 5.99 20.75
CA LEU A 187 2.93 6.89 21.63
C LEU A 187 2.24 7.01 22.99
N GLN A 188 2.97 6.76 24.06
CA GLN A 188 2.43 6.84 25.41
C GLN A 188 1.76 8.21 25.68
N PRO A 189 0.61 8.27 26.40
CA PRO A 189 -0.12 9.53 26.66
C PRO A 189 0.74 10.63 27.26
N ARG A 190 1.66 10.30 28.17
CA ARG A 190 2.60 11.27 28.78
C ARG A 190 3.52 11.93 27.76
N ILE A 191 3.86 11.20 26.68
CA ILE A 191 4.73 11.72 25.61
C ILE A 191 3.90 12.59 24.66
N GLN A 192 2.65 12.19 24.40
CA GLN A 192 1.70 13.00 23.61
C GLN A 192 1.49 14.39 24.24
N VAL A 193 1.42 14.48 25.58
CA VAL A 193 1.35 15.78 26.29
C VAL A 193 2.55 16.65 26.01
N GLY A 194 3.74 16.06 25.87
CA GLY A 194 4.97 16.79 25.51
C GLY A 194 4.93 17.50 24.15
N LEU A 195 3.99 17.12 23.27
CA LEU A 195 3.81 17.75 21.96
C LEU A 195 2.91 19.01 22.01
N PHE A 196 2.23 19.28 23.13
CA PHE A 196 1.26 20.40 23.21
C PHE A 196 1.93 21.75 22.97
N ASN A 197 3.06 22.00 23.63
CA ASN A 197 3.75 23.27 23.48
C ASN A 197 4.19 23.52 22.04
N ILE A 198 4.62 22.47 21.33
CA ILE A 198 5.04 22.59 19.94
C ILE A 198 3.85 22.88 19.02
N LEU A 199 2.69 22.27 19.29
CA LEU A 199 1.48 22.48 18.48
C LEU A 199 0.84 23.84 18.75
N GLU A 200 0.80 24.31 20.00
CA GLU A 200 0.07 25.50 20.41
C GLU A 200 0.98 26.73 20.47
N GLU A 201 2.04 26.65 21.28
CA GLU A 201 2.95 27.78 21.55
C GLU A 201 4.10 27.89 20.50
N LYS A 202 4.26 26.87 19.66
CA LYS A 202 5.35 26.77 18.68
C LYS A 202 6.73 26.85 19.32
N ASP A 203 6.88 26.31 20.54
CA ASP A 203 8.15 26.24 21.23
C ASP A 203 8.40 24.86 21.86
N ILE A 204 9.64 24.65 22.26
CA ILE A 204 10.03 23.50 23.08
C ILE A 204 10.60 23.95 24.40
N GLN A 205 10.31 23.15 25.46
CA GLN A 205 10.91 23.31 26.78
C GLN A 205 11.68 22.04 27.12
N ILE A 206 12.96 22.18 27.39
CA ILE A 206 13.81 21.07 27.79
C ILE A 206 13.82 20.99 29.31
N ARG A 207 13.59 19.79 29.84
CA ARG A 207 13.56 19.55 31.29
C ARG A 207 14.85 20.04 31.95
N GLY A 208 14.71 20.80 33.02
CA GLY A 208 15.85 21.37 33.76
C GLY A 208 16.29 22.74 33.26
N PHE A 209 15.76 23.23 32.16
CA PHE A 209 16.02 24.58 31.65
C PHE A 209 14.75 25.42 31.71
N ASN A 210 14.88 26.64 32.21
CA ASN A 210 13.79 27.62 32.19
C ASN A 210 13.81 28.44 30.88
N ILE A 211 13.96 27.74 29.75
CA ILE A 211 14.15 28.35 28.43
C ILE A 211 13.11 27.75 27.50
N ARG A 212 12.43 28.64 26.76
CA ARG A 212 11.59 28.30 25.63
C ARG A 212 12.33 28.57 24.33
N ILE A 213 12.49 27.57 23.52
CA ILE A 213 13.15 27.69 22.22
C ILE A 213 12.07 27.68 21.14
N PRO A 214 11.84 28.81 20.44
CA PRO A 214 10.86 28.86 19.36
C PRO A 214 11.21 27.90 18.23
N MET A 215 10.23 27.18 17.70
CA MET A 215 10.37 26.22 16.62
C MET A 215 9.48 26.57 15.44
N ASP A 216 10.06 26.55 14.26
CA ASP A 216 9.35 26.68 12.99
C ASP A 216 9.26 25.31 12.33
N ILE A 217 8.24 24.53 12.67
CA ILE A 217 8.08 23.14 12.23
C ILE A 217 6.65 22.91 11.78
N MET A 218 6.50 22.16 10.67
CA MET A 218 5.22 21.54 10.33
C MET A 218 5.17 20.13 10.91
N LEU A 219 4.18 19.85 11.73
CA LEU A 219 3.93 18.52 12.28
C LEU A 219 2.95 17.75 11.41
N VAL A 220 3.29 16.49 11.12
CA VAL A 220 2.44 15.57 10.38
C VAL A 220 2.33 14.26 11.15
N PHE A 221 1.12 13.79 11.32
CA PHE A 221 0.85 12.57 12.06
C PHE A 221 0.20 11.53 11.15
N THR A 222 0.43 10.26 11.43
CA THR A 222 -0.37 9.18 10.86
C THR A 222 -0.97 8.33 11.96
N ALA A 223 -2.16 7.80 11.73
CA ALA A 223 -2.79 6.85 12.62
C ALA A 223 -3.69 5.89 11.85
N ASN A 224 -3.85 4.70 12.41
CA ASN A 224 -4.87 3.76 12.02
C ASN A 224 -6.08 3.98 12.95
N PRO A 225 -7.32 4.23 12.45
CA PRO A 225 -8.48 4.50 13.30
C PRO A 225 -8.76 3.43 14.35
N GLU A 226 -8.28 2.23 14.15
CA GLU A 226 -8.56 1.07 15.00
C GLU A 226 -7.51 0.82 16.07
N ASP A 227 -6.32 1.36 15.90
CA ASP A 227 -5.31 1.34 16.95
C ASP A 227 -5.80 2.10 18.19
N TYR A 228 -6.89 2.90 18.05
CA TYR A 228 -7.57 3.55 19.17
C TYR A 228 -8.18 2.60 20.21
N THR A 229 -8.37 1.33 19.89
CA THR A 229 -9.04 0.38 20.81
C THR A 229 -8.10 -0.65 21.42
N ASN A 230 -7.02 -1.02 20.73
CA ASN A 230 -6.19 -2.16 21.12
C ASN A 230 -4.75 -1.81 21.53
N ARG A 231 -4.16 -0.72 21.01
CA ARG A 231 -2.74 -0.38 21.24
C ARG A 231 -2.51 0.95 21.95
N GLY A 232 -3.48 1.83 21.94
CA GLY A 232 -3.39 3.16 22.55
C GLY A 232 -4.41 4.11 21.97
N ASN A 233 -4.54 5.28 22.58
CA ASN A 233 -5.45 6.34 22.14
C ASN A 233 -4.68 7.63 21.92
N ILE A 234 -5.07 8.38 20.89
CA ILE A 234 -4.71 9.79 20.84
C ILE A 234 -5.56 10.50 21.89
N ILE A 235 -4.91 11.13 22.88
CA ILE A 235 -5.62 11.86 23.92
C ILE A 235 -6.43 13.01 23.32
N THR A 236 -7.63 13.24 23.83
CA THR A 236 -8.55 14.25 23.30
C THR A 236 -7.92 15.64 23.18
N PRO A 237 -7.13 16.15 24.13
CA PRO A 237 -6.48 17.44 23.98
C PRO A 237 -5.47 17.52 22.84
N LEU A 238 -4.84 16.40 22.45
CA LEU A 238 -3.94 16.37 21.29
C LEU A 238 -4.73 16.42 19.98
N LYS A 239 -5.83 15.68 19.91
CA LYS A 239 -6.73 15.72 18.72
C LYS A 239 -7.26 17.11 18.45
N ASP A 240 -7.63 17.84 19.49
CA ASP A 240 -8.16 19.20 19.40
C ASP A 240 -7.14 20.21 18.85
N ARG A 241 -5.85 19.95 19.07
CA ARG A 241 -4.73 20.81 18.62
C ARG A 241 -4.20 20.48 17.23
N ILE A 242 -4.60 19.36 16.64
CA ILE A 242 -4.24 19.05 15.25
C ILE A 242 -5.29 19.65 14.32
N ASP A 243 -4.88 20.63 13.53
CA ASP A 243 -5.78 21.47 12.76
C ASP A 243 -6.61 20.72 11.70
N SER A 244 -6.01 19.72 11.03
CA SER A 244 -6.68 19.00 9.94
C SER A 244 -6.58 17.50 10.10
N GLN A 245 -7.74 16.80 10.05
CA GLN A 245 -7.83 15.36 9.98
C GLN A 245 -8.25 14.93 8.57
N ILE A 246 -7.42 14.16 7.90
CA ILE A 246 -7.64 13.73 6.53
C ILE A 246 -7.80 12.22 6.50
N LEU A 247 -8.97 11.77 6.05
CA LEU A 247 -9.28 10.35 5.93
C LEU A 247 -8.75 9.79 4.62
N THR A 248 -7.91 8.76 4.69
CA THR A 248 -7.50 7.96 3.54
C THR A 248 -8.43 6.77 3.33
N HIS A 249 -8.39 6.15 2.17
CA HIS A 249 -9.26 5.01 1.84
C HIS A 249 -8.54 4.04 0.89
N TYR A 250 -9.09 2.84 0.72
CA TYR A 250 -8.66 1.93 -0.33
C TYR A 250 -9.08 2.41 -1.71
N PRO A 251 -8.44 1.91 -2.81
CA PRO A 251 -8.87 2.24 -4.17
C PRO A 251 -10.37 2.00 -4.35
N ARG A 252 -11.05 2.96 -4.99
CA ARG A 252 -12.51 2.91 -5.21
C ARG A 252 -12.88 2.23 -6.53
N SER A 253 -11.94 2.17 -7.46
CA SER A 253 -12.08 1.48 -8.73
C SER A 253 -11.11 0.30 -8.83
N LEU A 254 -11.50 -0.72 -9.59
CA LEU A 254 -10.63 -1.85 -9.88
C LEU A 254 -9.40 -1.41 -10.68
N ASP A 255 -9.58 -0.48 -11.62
CA ASP A 255 -8.49 0.06 -12.44
C ASP A 255 -7.42 0.77 -11.60
N ASP A 256 -7.84 1.59 -10.61
CA ASP A 256 -6.87 2.22 -9.70
C ASP A 256 -6.13 1.18 -8.87
N ALA A 257 -6.82 0.13 -8.41
CA ALA A 257 -6.20 -0.95 -7.65
C ALA A 257 -5.16 -1.69 -8.49
N ILE A 258 -5.49 -2.06 -9.73
CA ILE A 258 -4.57 -2.70 -10.68
C ILE A 258 -3.35 -1.81 -10.93
N ARG A 259 -3.55 -0.52 -11.21
CA ARG A 259 -2.45 0.43 -11.45
C ARG A 259 -1.53 0.58 -10.25
N ILE A 260 -2.07 0.54 -9.02
CA ILE A 260 -1.27 0.58 -7.80
C ILE A 260 -0.41 -0.69 -7.69
N THR A 261 -1.01 -1.87 -7.91
CA THR A 261 -0.28 -3.13 -7.84
C THR A 261 0.78 -3.22 -8.94
N GLU A 262 0.49 -2.80 -10.18
CA GLU A 262 1.46 -2.76 -11.27
C GLU A 262 2.62 -1.79 -11.01
N GLN A 263 2.34 -0.65 -10.37
CA GLN A 263 3.37 0.32 -10.02
C GLN A 263 4.33 -0.18 -8.94
N GLU A 264 3.82 -0.96 -7.98
CA GLU A 264 4.57 -1.34 -6.77
C GLU A 264 5.15 -2.76 -6.84
N ALA A 265 4.51 -3.67 -7.60
CA ALA A 265 4.95 -5.05 -7.71
C ALA A 265 6.16 -5.19 -8.65
N HIS A 266 7.08 -6.06 -8.28
CA HIS A 266 8.21 -6.40 -9.13
C HIS A 266 7.78 -7.40 -10.22
N ILE A 267 7.20 -6.88 -11.31
CA ILE A 267 6.64 -7.67 -12.43
C ILE A 267 7.71 -8.02 -13.46
N SER A 268 8.55 -7.03 -13.82
CA SER A 268 9.59 -7.25 -14.85
C SER A 268 10.71 -8.16 -14.34
N ARG A 269 11.20 -9.04 -15.20
CA ARG A 269 12.32 -9.96 -14.94
C ARG A 269 13.34 -9.85 -16.06
N GLU A 270 14.62 -9.78 -15.69
CA GLU A 270 15.69 -9.70 -16.69
C GLU A 270 15.72 -10.95 -17.59
N GLY A 271 15.77 -10.73 -18.90
CA GLY A 271 15.91 -11.80 -19.89
C GLY A 271 14.67 -12.66 -20.12
N LYS A 272 13.50 -12.28 -19.57
CA LYS A 272 12.23 -13.00 -19.78
C LYS A 272 11.14 -12.08 -20.32
N ASP A 273 10.35 -12.59 -21.26
CA ASP A 273 9.12 -11.94 -21.75
C ASP A 273 7.95 -12.33 -20.82
N ILE A 274 7.55 -11.41 -19.95
CA ILE A 274 6.46 -11.66 -18.99
C ILE A 274 5.15 -11.15 -19.58
N ARG A 275 4.22 -12.06 -19.85
CA ARG A 275 2.88 -11.76 -20.36
C ARG A 275 1.83 -12.15 -19.34
N VAL A 276 1.28 -11.17 -18.66
CA VAL A 276 0.22 -11.38 -17.66
C VAL A 276 -1.12 -11.02 -18.31
N PRO A 277 -1.96 -11.99 -18.65
CA PRO A 277 -3.32 -11.72 -19.13
C PRO A 277 -4.10 -10.85 -18.14
N HIS A 278 -4.89 -9.91 -18.66
CA HIS A 278 -5.53 -8.88 -17.82
C HIS A 278 -6.44 -9.46 -16.73
N PHE A 279 -7.11 -10.56 -16.98
CA PHE A 279 -7.98 -11.20 -15.99
C PHE A 279 -7.24 -11.65 -14.72
N PHE A 280 -5.94 -11.99 -14.77
CA PHE A 280 -5.16 -12.31 -13.57
C PHE A 280 -4.95 -11.09 -12.69
N ARG A 281 -4.74 -9.91 -13.29
CA ARG A 281 -4.65 -8.66 -12.54
C ARG A 281 -5.95 -8.38 -11.79
N GLU A 282 -7.07 -8.62 -12.47
CA GLU A 282 -8.39 -8.50 -11.85
C GLU A 282 -8.64 -9.54 -10.77
N ILE A 283 -8.22 -10.81 -10.95
CA ILE A 283 -8.35 -11.84 -9.91
C ILE A 283 -7.58 -11.44 -8.66
N VAL A 284 -6.34 -11.00 -8.82
CA VAL A 284 -5.49 -10.59 -7.68
C VAL A 284 -6.14 -9.45 -6.88
N GLU A 285 -6.66 -8.43 -7.55
CA GLU A 285 -7.38 -7.36 -6.86
C GLU A 285 -8.73 -7.82 -6.28
N GLN A 286 -9.42 -8.71 -6.97
CA GLN A 286 -10.67 -9.27 -6.49
C GLN A 286 -10.48 -10.09 -5.20
N ILE A 287 -9.32 -10.75 -5.01
CA ILE A 287 -8.99 -11.43 -3.74
C ILE A 287 -9.04 -10.44 -2.58
N ALA A 288 -8.43 -9.25 -2.74
CA ALA A 288 -8.45 -8.23 -1.69
C ALA A 288 -9.85 -7.65 -1.48
N ILE A 289 -10.64 -7.50 -2.55
CA ILE A 289 -12.04 -7.05 -2.45
C ILE A 289 -12.88 -8.07 -1.68
N GLU A 290 -12.75 -9.36 -1.99
CA GLU A 290 -13.47 -10.42 -1.29
C GLU A 290 -13.00 -10.57 0.17
N ALA A 291 -11.71 -10.40 0.45
CA ALA A 291 -11.20 -10.38 1.81
C ALA A 291 -11.81 -9.23 2.64
N ARG A 292 -11.95 -8.04 2.06
CA ARG A 292 -12.61 -6.89 2.72
C ARG A 292 -14.12 -7.06 2.94
N LYS A 293 -14.75 -8.05 2.33
CA LYS A 293 -16.18 -8.39 2.51
C LYS A 293 -16.40 -9.64 3.34
N SER A 294 -15.33 -10.41 3.58
CA SER A 294 -15.43 -11.71 4.25
C SER A 294 -15.73 -11.56 5.74
N GLU A 295 -16.66 -12.34 6.25
CA GLU A 295 -16.97 -12.45 7.68
C GLU A 295 -15.85 -13.13 8.48
N PHE A 296 -14.97 -13.89 7.83
CA PHE A 296 -13.81 -14.55 8.46
C PHE A 296 -12.60 -13.64 8.64
N VAL A 297 -12.62 -12.44 8.02
CA VAL A 297 -11.52 -11.49 8.04
C VAL A 297 -11.85 -10.31 8.95
N ASP A 298 -10.91 -9.96 9.82
CA ASP A 298 -11.07 -8.79 10.67
C ASP A 298 -11.06 -7.50 9.83
N GLN A 299 -12.26 -6.93 9.67
CA GLN A 299 -12.46 -5.71 8.89
C GLN A 299 -11.80 -4.50 9.53
N LYS A 300 -11.60 -4.55 10.84
CA LYS A 300 -10.96 -3.49 11.60
C LYS A 300 -9.49 -3.38 11.25
N SER A 301 -8.80 -4.47 11.15
CA SER A 301 -7.39 -4.56 10.77
C SER A 301 -7.13 -4.10 9.33
N GLY A 302 -8.13 -4.24 8.47
CA GLY A 302 -8.08 -3.90 7.06
C GLY A 302 -7.20 -4.83 6.21
N VAL A 303 -7.44 -4.82 4.90
CA VAL A 303 -6.67 -5.62 3.94
C VAL A 303 -5.81 -4.69 3.09
N SER A 304 -4.51 -4.71 3.40
CA SER A 304 -3.52 -3.82 2.80
C SER A 304 -3.28 -4.11 1.31
N ALA A 305 -2.97 -3.09 0.51
CA ALA A 305 -2.47 -3.25 -0.86
C ALA A 305 -1.18 -4.10 -0.95
N ARG A 306 -0.44 -4.29 0.14
CA ARG A 306 0.69 -5.22 0.19
C ARG A 306 0.28 -6.67 -0.07
N LEU A 307 -1.00 -7.01 0.13
CA LEU A 307 -1.54 -8.33 -0.18
C LEU A 307 -1.54 -8.56 -1.69
N THR A 308 -2.12 -7.63 -2.46
CA THR A 308 -2.22 -7.77 -3.92
C THR A 308 -0.86 -7.68 -4.59
N ILE A 309 0.04 -6.83 -4.08
CA ILE A 309 1.43 -6.75 -4.53
C ILE A 309 2.13 -8.10 -4.35
N ALA A 310 2.10 -8.67 -3.14
CA ALA A 310 2.74 -9.96 -2.87
C ALA A 310 2.07 -11.13 -3.63
N ALA A 311 0.74 -11.08 -3.80
CA ALA A 311 0.03 -12.08 -4.59
C ALA A 311 0.44 -12.03 -6.06
N MET A 312 0.55 -10.84 -6.66
CA MET A 312 1.00 -10.67 -8.04
C MET A 312 2.45 -11.15 -8.22
N GLU A 313 3.33 -10.78 -7.31
CA GLU A 313 4.73 -11.22 -7.34
C GLU A 313 4.86 -12.74 -7.24
N ASN A 314 4.10 -13.38 -6.33
CA ASN A 314 4.11 -14.83 -6.18
C ASN A 314 3.53 -15.54 -7.41
N LEU A 315 2.44 -15.03 -7.98
CA LEU A 315 1.82 -15.54 -9.21
C LEU A 315 2.85 -15.58 -10.35
N ILE A 316 3.51 -14.45 -10.60
CA ILE A 316 4.50 -14.32 -11.66
C ILE A 316 5.73 -15.18 -11.37
N SER A 317 6.21 -15.20 -10.12
CA SER A 317 7.39 -15.99 -9.74
C SER A 317 7.14 -17.49 -9.90
N ASN A 318 5.93 -17.98 -9.62
CA ASN A 318 5.61 -19.38 -9.87
C ASN A 318 5.56 -19.71 -11.37
N ALA A 319 4.95 -18.84 -12.18
CA ALA A 319 4.94 -18.97 -13.63
C ALA A 319 6.36 -18.92 -14.21
N GLU A 320 7.22 -18.04 -13.70
CA GLU A 320 8.64 -17.97 -14.08
C GLU A 320 9.40 -19.24 -13.69
N ARG A 321 9.22 -19.74 -12.45
CA ARG A 321 9.83 -20.99 -12.01
C ARG A 321 9.47 -22.13 -12.95
N ARG A 322 8.20 -22.25 -13.34
CA ARG A 322 7.74 -23.25 -14.31
C ARG A 322 8.43 -23.05 -15.65
N ALA A 323 8.45 -21.85 -16.21
CA ALA A 323 9.08 -21.54 -17.49
C ALA A 323 10.59 -21.91 -17.49
N ILE A 324 11.30 -21.64 -16.39
CA ILE A 324 12.71 -22.04 -16.23
C ILE A 324 12.86 -23.56 -16.27
N LEU A 325 12.01 -24.30 -15.54
CA LEU A 325 12.10 -25.76 -15.44
C LEU A 325 11.82 -26.45 -16.77
N ILE A 326 10.92 -25.90 -17.59
CA ILE A 326 10.55 -26.47 -18.89
C ILE A 326 11.31 -25.86 -20.09
N GLY A 327 12.18 -24.87 -19.82
CA GLY A 327 13.02 -24.23 -20.85
C GLY A 327 12.27 -23.27 -21.78
N GLU A 328 11.22 -22.58 -21.28
CA GLU A 328 10.47 -21.58 -22.01
C GLU A 328 11.01 -20.17 -21.71
N ASP A 329 11.05 -19.31 -22.75
CA ASP A 329 11.50 -17.91 -22.60
C ASP A 329 10.35 -16.93 -22.30
N VAL A 330 9.12 -17.31 -22.67
CA VAL A 330 7.91 -16.54 -22.40
C VAL A 330 7.24 -17.06 -21.14
N VAL A 331 6.98 -16.16 -20.20
CA VAL A 331 6.33 -16.47 -18.93
C VAL A 331 4.89 -16.01 -18.98
N VAL A 332 3.96 -16.97 -18.93
CA VAL A 332 2.52 -16.69 -18.88
C VAL A 332 1.92 -17.38 -17.67
N PRO A 333 1.28 -16.67 -16.73
CA PRO A 333 0.55 -17.29 -15.64
C PRO A 333 -0.57 -18.22 -16.12
N ARG A 334 -0.79 -19.31 -15.39
CA ARG A 334 -1.87 -20.28 -15.58
C ARG A 334 -2.72 -20.34 -14.31
N ILE A 335 -3.89 -20.93 -14.37
CA ILE A 335 -4.72 -21.08 -13.17
C ILE A 335 -4.04 -21.95 -12.10
N CYS A 336 -3.24 -22.92 -12.50
CA CYS A 336 -2.43 -23.74 -11.58
C CYS A 336 -1.40 -22.90 -10.78
N ASP A 337 -1.09 -21.67 -11.20
CA ASP A 337 -0.20 -20.78 -10.45
C ASP A 337 -0.92 -20.05 -9.29
N LEU A 338 -2.26 -19.96 -9.31
CA LEU A 338 -3.04 -19.27 -8.27
C LEU A 338 -2.89 -19.85 -6.86
N PRO A 339 -2.82 -21.19 -6.63
CA PRO A 339 -2.54 -21.70 -5.30
C PRO A 339 -1.24 -21.20 -4.68
N HIS A 340 -0.27 -20.82 -5.49
CA HIS A 340 1.04 -20.32 -5.04
C HIS A 340 1.02 -18.85 -4.57
N VAL A 341 -0.11 -18.13 -4.68
CA VAL A 341 -0.28 -16.81 -4.08
C VAL A 341 -0.56 -16.88 -2.56
N LEU A 342 -0.97 -18.06 -2.05
CA LEU A 342 -1.37 -18.25 -0.65
C LEU A 342 -0.35 -17.75 0.37
N PRO A 343 0.97 -17.97 0.24
CA PRO A 343 1.96 -17.44 1.18
C PRO A 343 1.95 -15.90 1.25
N GLY A 344 1.59 -15.23 0.15
CA GLY A 344 1.40 -13.78 0.10
C GLY A 344 0.11 -13.29 0.76
N LEU A 345 -0.86 -14.17 0.96
CA LEU A 345 -2.18 -13.86 1.55
C LEU A 345 -2.22 -14.12 3.05
N THR A 346 -1.85 -15.34 3.48
CA THR A 346 -2.02 -15.84 4.85
C THR A 346 -1.38 -14.95 5.91
N GLY A 347 -0.22 -14.35 5.62
CA GLY A 347 0.47 -13.44 6.55
C GLY A 347 0.01 -11.97 6.49
N LYS A 348 -1.00 -11.65 5.67
CA LYS A 348 -1.48 -10.27 5.47
C LYS A 348 -2.98 -10.09 5.71
N ILE A 349 -3.67 -11.18 6.04
CA ILE A 349 -5.07 -11.22 6.44
C ILE A 349 -5.10 -11.55 7.92
N GLU A 350 -5.69 -10.71 8.73
CA GLU A 350 -6.02 -11.01 10.13
C GLU A 350 -7.42 -11.61 10.17
N LEU A 351 -7.55 -12.74 10.85
CA LEU A 351 -8.81 -13.48 10.93
C LEU A 351 -9.55 -13.13 12.22
N VAL A 352 -10.88 -13.17 12.18
CA VAL A 352 -11.69 -13.24 13.38
C VAL A 352 -11.66 -14.66 13.95
N PHE A 353 -12.20 -14.87 15.16
CA PHE A 353 -12.15 -16.16 15.86
C PHE A 353 -12.68 -17.33 15.00
N GLU A 354 -13.80 -17.14 14.31
CA GLU A 354 -14.39 -18.13 13.41
C GLU A 354 -13.47 -18.45 12.22
N GLY A 355 -12.78 -17.43 11.73
CA GLY A 355 -11.79 -17.58 10.66
C GLY A 355 -10.52 -18.32 11.12
N GLU A 356 -10.10 -18.11 12.36
CA GLU A 356 -8.98 -18.86 12.95
C GLU A 356 -9.31 -20.35 13.12
N GLN A 357 -10.53 -20.69 13.49
CA GLN A 357 -11.01 -22.07 13.57
C GLN A 357 -11.00 -22.78 12.19
N GLU A 358 -11.38 -22.07 11.14
CA GLU A 358 -11.32 -22.60 9.76
C GLU A 358 -9.89 -22.73 9.24
N GLY A 359 -8.97 -21.93 9.75
CA GLY A 359 -7.57 -21.88 9.35
C GLY A 359 -7.28 -20.94 8.18
N SER A 360 -6.18 -20.20 8.28
CA SER A 360 -5.81 -19.14 7.32
C SER A 360 -5.65 -19.63 5.88
N VAL A 361 -5.16 -20.86 5.69
CA VAL A 361 -4.98 -21.45 4.35
C VAL A 361 -6.35 -21.75 3.72
N LYS A 362 -7.29 -22.32 4.46
CA LYS A 362 -8.63 -22.66 3.95
C LYS A 362 -9.42 -21.39 3.60
N VAL A 363 -9.38 -20.38 4.48
CA VAL A 363 -10.00 -19.07 4.22
C VAL A 363 -9.38 -18.44 2.98
N SER A 364 -8.05 -18.41 2.86
CA SER A 364 -7.37 -17.84 1.69
C SER A 364 -7.71 -18.57 0.40
N LYS A 365 -7.79 -19.91 0.39
CA LYS A 365 -8.24 -20.68 -0.78
C LYS A 365 -9.67 -20.33 -1.18
N ALA A 366 -10.58 -20.20 -0.21
CA ALA A 366 -11.96 -19.79 -0.46
C ALA A 366 -12.05 -18.37 -1.07
N LEU A 367 -11.20 -17.43 -0.61
CA LEU A 367 -11.12 -16.09 -1.17
C LEU A 367 -10.62 -16.10 -2.62
N VAL A 368 -9.62 -16.91 -2.94
CA VAL A 368 -9.13 -17.08 -4.33
C VAL A 368 -10.25 -17.63 -5.21
N GLY A 369 -10.96 -18.69 -4.78
CA GLY A 369 -12.07 -19.27 -5.52
C GLY A 369 -13.21 -18.26 -5.76
N LYS A 370 -13.59 -17.48 -4.73
CA LYS A 370 -14.57 -16.38 -4.88
C LYS A 370 -14.09 -15.33 -5.88
N ALA A 371 -12.80 -14.96 -5.83
CA ALA A 371 -12.22 -13.98 -6.75
C ALA A 371 -12.27 -14.46 -8.21
N VAL A 372 -11.91 -15.71 -8.46
CA VAL A 372 -12.01 -16.32 -9.80
C VAL A 372 -13.48 -16.27 -10.28
N ARG A 373 -14.41 -16.69 -9.43
CA ARG A 373 -15.85 -16.70 -9.74
C ARG A 373 -16.38 -15.31 -10.09
N GLU A 374 -16.04 -14.28 -9.30
CA GLU A 374 -16.55 -12.92 -9.53
C GLU A 374 -15.87 -12.28 -10.75
N THR A 375 -14.58 -12.57 -10.99
CA THR A 375 -13.91 -12.13 -12.21
C THR A 375 -14.48 -12.83 -13.44
N PHE A 376 -14.76 -14.13 -13.37
CA PHE A 376 -15.36 -14.88 -14.46
C PHE A 376 -16.68 -14.24 -14.94
N LYS A 377 -17.56 -13.82 -14.03
CA LYS A 377 -18.84 -13.18 -14.35
C LYS A 377 -18.72 -11.84 -15.11
N ARG A 378 -17.54 -11.20 -15.09
CA ARG A 378 -17.31 -9.97 -15.85
C ARG A 378 -17.08 -10.23 -17.32
N TYR A 379 -16.48 -11.38 -17.63
CA TYR A 379 -16.10 -11.75 -19.00
C TYR A 379 -17.10 -12.68 -19.67
N PHE A 380 -17.73 -13.55 -18.87
CA PHE A 380 -18.57 -14.63 -19.39
C PHE A 380 -19.98 -14.57 -18.79
N PRO A 381 -21.00 -15.05 -19.53
CA PRO A 381 -22.35 -15.16 -18.99
C PRO A 381 -22.38 -15.97 -17.68
N ASP A 382 -23.27 -15.60 -16.78
CA ASP A 382 -23.46 -16.34 -15.51
C ASP A 382 -23.98 -17.76 -15.80
N PRO A 383 -23.21 -18.82 -15.46
CA PRO A 383 -23.62 -20.20 -15.70
C PRO A 383 -24.84 -20.63 -14.89
N LEU A 384 -25.21 -19.87 -13.83
CA LEU A 384 -26.36 -20.16 -12.97
C LEU A 384 -27.64 -19.44 -13.41
N ARG A 385 -27.58 -18.57 -14.42
CA ARG A 385 -28.67 -17.75 -14.86
C ARG A 385 -29.75 -18.65 -15.52
N LYS A 386 -30.84 -18.93 -14.81
CA LYS A 386 -32.05 -19.55 -15.38
C LYS A 386 -32.67 -18.56 -16.36
N ARG A 387 -32.83 -18.92 -17.64
CA ARG A 387 -33.67 -18.15 -18.57
C ARG A 387 -35.11 -18.13 -18.07
N SER A 388 -35.65 -16.94 -17.82
CA SER A 388 -37.08 -16.74 -17.73
C SER A 388 -37.67 -17.17 -19.08
N ARG A 389 -38.55 -18.17 -19.08
CA ARG A 389 -39.30 -18.57 -20.28
C ARG A 389 -40.12 -17.38 -20.78
N PRO A 390 -40.20 -17.09 -22.09
CA PRO A 390 -41.27 -16.30 -22.61
C PRO A 390 -42.57 -17.05 -22.29
N SER A 391 -43.50 -16.35 -21.67
CA SER A 391 -44.84 -16.88 -21.41
C SER A 391 -45.53 -17.11 -22.74
N GLY A 392 -45.65 -18.36 -23.19
CA GLY A 392 -46.38 -18.73 -24.41
C GLY A 392 -46.17 -20.19 -24.80
N GLU A 393 -47.17 -21.00 -24.44
CA GLU A 393 -47.62 -22.26 -25.08
C GLU A 393 -46.73 -23.51 -25.16
N GLY A 394 -47.28 -24.64 -24.75
CA GLY A 394 -47.05 -25.99 -25.25
C GLY A 394 -46.49 -27.01 -24.27
N GLN A 395 -47.38 -27.91 -23.85
CA GLN A 395 -47.12 -29.15 -23.10
C GLN A 395 -46.26 -30.13 -23.89
N GLY A 396 -45.36 -30.83 -23.17
CA GLY A 396 -44.92 -32.18 -23.57
C GLY A 396 -43.59 -32.24 -24.32
N GLY A 397 -42.53 -32.35 -23.58
CA GLY A 397 -41.22 -32.80 -24.09
C GLY A 397 -40.20 -32.71 -22.97
N LYS A 398 -39.56 -33.82 -22.61
CA LYS A 398 -38.26 -33.83 -21.88
C LYS A 398 -37.21 -33.11 -22.72
N GLN A 399 -37.22 -31.78 -22.71
CA GLN A 399 -36.08 -31.02 -23.23
C GLN A 399 -35.12 -30.81 -22.09
N THR A 400 -34.03 -31.52 -22.14
CA THR A 400 -32.78 -31.15 -21.48
C THR A 400 -32.50 -29.72 -21.88
N SER A 401 -32.64 -28.77 -20.93
CA SER A 401 -32.31 -27.39 -21.15
C SER A 401 -30.75 -27.26 -21.24
N GLU A 402 -30.22 -27.60 -22.43
CA GLU A 402 -28.82 -27.35 -22.72
C GLU A 402 -28.58 -25.85 -22.53
N ASP A 403 -27.57 -25.52 -21.72
CA ASP A 403 -27.08 -24.16 -21.60
C ASP A 403 -26.47 -23.78 -22.95
N PRO A 404 -27.03 -22.84 -23.70
CA PRO A 404 -26.59 -22.56 -25.07
C PRO A 404 -25.17 -22.10 -25.18
N GLU A 405 -24.58 -21.63 -24.08
CA GLU A 405 -23.19 -21.12 -24.09
C GLU A 405 -22.20 -22.18 -23.63
N TYR A 406 -22.49 -22.95 -22.59
CA TYR A 406 -21.58 -23.91 -21.99
C TYR A 406 -21.92 -25.37 -22.30
N GLY A 407 -23.04 -25.64 -22.97
CA GLY A 407 -23.56 -26.98 -23.21
C GLY A 407 -22.54 -27.94 -23.83
N LYS A 408 -21.80 -27.49 -24.87
CA LYS A 408 -20.76 -28.33 -25.52
C LYS A 408 -19.61 -28.66 -24.58
N ILE A 409 -19.22 -27.74 -23.70
CA ILE A 409 -18.14 -27.92 -22.73
C ILE A 409 -18.59 -28.87 -21.64
N ILE A 410 -19.79 -28.67 -21.07
CA ILE A 410 -20.35 -29.51 -20.00
C ILE A 410 -20.56 -30.94 -20.54
N GLN A 411 -21.17 -31.09 -21.71
CA GLN A 411 -21.40 -32.38 -22.36
C GLN A 411 -20.10 -33.17 -22.61
N TYR A 412 -18.96 -32.46 -22.87
CA TYR A 412 -17.67 -33.15 -23.01
C TYR A 412 -17.31 -33.90 -21.72
N PHE A 413 -17.52 -33.29 -20.55
CA PHE A 413 -17.25 -33.93 -19.26
C PHE A 413 -18.32 -34.95 -18.87
N GLU A 414 -19.60 -34.68 -19.13
CA GLU A 414 -20.71 -35.63 -18.89
C GLU A 414 -20.53 -36.94 -19.67
N ASN A 415 -19.83 -36.92 -20.80
CA ASN A 415 -19.49 -38.11 -21.58
C ASN A 415 -18.33 -38.92 -20.94
N GLY A 416 -17.91 -38.60 -19.73
CA GLY A 416 -16.85 -39.32 -18.99
C GLY A 416 -15.42 -38.90 -19.40
N ASN A 417 -15.27 -37.82 -20.17
CA ASN A 417 -13.94 -37.30 -20.48
C ASN A 417 -13.40 -36.46 -19.32
N ALA A 418 -12.07 -36.40 -19.23
CA ALA A 418 -11.37 -35.53 -18.31
C ALA A 418 -10.28 -34.73 -19.05
N VAL A 419 -9.88 -33.62 -18.47
CA VAL A 419 -8.71 -32.83 -18.90
C VAL A 419 -7.72 -32.80 -17.75
N GLU A 420 -6.54 -33.33 -17.97
CA GLU A 420 -5.46 -33.36 -16.98
C GLU A 420 -4.38 -32.36 -17.37
N LEU A 421 -4.14 -31.40 -16.49
CA LEU A 421 -3.13 -30.37 -16.65
C LEU A 421 -2.06 -30.55 -15.60
N ALA A 422 -0.82 -30.77 -16.03
CA ALA A 422 0.33 -30.86 -15.14
C ALA A 422 1.09 -29.54 -15.12
N ASP A 423 1.68 -29.22 -13.97
CA ASP A 423 2.39 -27.95 -13.77
C ASP A 423 3.62 -27.82 -14.67
N ASP A 424 4.23 -28.93 -15.08
CA ASP A 424 5.42 -29.02 -15.92
C ASP A 424 5.15 -29.10 -17.43
N MET A 425 3.90 -28.95 -17.86
CA MET A 425 3.55 -28.95 -19.27
C MET A 425 4.11 -27.74 -20.02
N THR A 426 4.73 -27.99 -21.19
CA THR A 426 5.03 -26.90 -22.14
C THR A 426 3.74 -26.26 -22.64
N ILE A 427 3.83 -25.00 -23.12
CA ILE A 427 2.66 -24.28 -23.64
C ILE A 427 1.96 -25.08 -24.75
N ALA A 428 2.73 -25.78 -25.59
CA ALA A 428 2.19 -26.61 -26.67
C ALA A 428 1.38 -27.80 -26.13
N SER A 429 1.91 -28.54 -25.15
CA SER A 429 1.22 -29.68 -24.54
C SER A 429 -0.02 -29.22 -23.75
N TYR A 430 0.10 -28.14 -23.00
CA TYR A 430 -0.99 -27.52 -22.26
C TYR A 430 -2.14 -27.08 -23.19
N THR A 431 -1.82 -26.41 -24.29
CA THR A 431 -2.79 -26.00 -25.31
C THR A 431 -3.50 -27.23 -25.91
N LYS A 432 -2.73 -28.28 -26.24
CA LYS A 432 -3.27 -29.51 -26.82
C LYS A 432 -4.26 -30.22 -25.92
N GLU A 433 -4.00 -30.24 -24.62
CA GLU A 433 -4.92 -30.82 -23.64
C GLU A 433 -6.23 -30.00 -23.55
N LEU A 434 -6.16 -28.69 -23.49
CA LEU A 434 -7.33 -27.81 -23.45
C LEU A 434 -8.14 -27.86 -24.74
N ASP A 435 -7.51 -28.04 -25.92
CA ASP A 435 -8.18 -28.14 -27.21
C ASP A 435 -9.02 -29.42 -27.38
N LYS A 436 -8.86 -30.41 -26.49
CA LYS A 436 -9.74 -31.58 -26.46
C LYS A 436 -11.19 -31.22 -26.09
N VAL A 437 -11.36 -30.15 -25.32
CA VAL A 437 -12.67 -29.69 -24.87
C VAL A 437 -13.40 -28.93 -25.99
N ARG A 438 -14.38 -29.59 -26.60
CA ARG A 438 -15.16 -29.02 -27.71
C ARG A 438 -15.88 -27.73 -27.30
N GLY A 439 -15.73 -26.69 -28.10
CA GLY A 439 -16.39 -25.40 -27.87
C GLY A 439 -15.64 -24.45 -26.91
N LEU A 440 -14.59 -24.91 -26.22
CA LEU A 440 -13.88 -24.10 -25.24
C LEU A 440 -13.12 -22.94 -25.90
N ARG A 441 -12.34 -23.20 -26.93
CA ARG A 441 -11.59 -22.17 -27.68
C ARG A 441 -12.52 -21.18 -28.38
N GLU A 442 -13.62 -21.66 -28.98
CA GLU A 442 -14.61 -20.80 -29.61
C GLU A 442 -15.28 -19.87 -28.60
N LEU A 443 -15.64 -20.38 -27.43
CA LEU A 443 -16.22 -19.59 -26.34
C LEU A 443 -15.22 -18.52 -25.88
N THR A 444 -13.97 -18.88 -25.66
CA THR A 444 -12.92 -17.96 -25.26
C THR A 444 -12.80 -16.80 -26.26
N ARG A 445 -12.66 -17.10 -27.57
CA ARG A 445 -12.56 -16.08 -28.62
C ARG A 445 -13.82 -15.23 -28.79
N LYS A 446 -15.00 -15.79 -28.48
CA LYS A 446 -16.27 -15.07 -28.56
C LYS A 446 -16.35 -13.93 -27.54
N TYR A 447 -15.90 -14.18 -26.32
CA TYR A 447 -16.06 -13.26 -25.19
C TYR A 447 -14.80 -12.43 -24.88
N MET A 448 -13.62 -12.96 -25.14
CA MET A 448 -12.36 -12.24 -24.93
C MET A 448 -11.63 -12.05 -26.27
N LYS A 449 -11.61 -10.81 -26.74
CA LYS A 449 -11.01 -10.42 -28.02
C LYS A 449 -9.60 -9.90 -27.82
N ASN A 450 -8.81 -9.88 -28.91
CA ASN A 450 -7.43 -9.33 -28.95
C ASN A 450 -6.43 -10.04 -28.02
N LEU A 451 -6.61 -11.34 -27.82
CA LEU A 451 -5.67 -12.18 -27.07
C LEU A 451 -4.64 -12.80 -28.05
N ASP A 452 -3.43 -13.02 -27.56
CA ASP A 452 -2.43 -13.82 -28.27
C ASP A 452 -2.87 -15.29 -28.30
N ASP A 453 -3.01 -15.84 -29.53
CA ASP A 453 -3.52 -17.19 -29.75
C ASP A 453 -2.63 -18.28 -29.16
N HIS A 454 -1.33 -18.02 -29.07
CA HIS A 454 -0.35 -19.02 -28.62
C HIS A 454 -0.13 -18.99 -27.11
N PHE A 455 -0.08 -17.81 -26.52
CA PHE A 455 0.31 -17.64 -25.14
C PHE A 455 -0.88 -17.35 -24.20
N GLU A 456 -1.81 -16.47 -24.60
CA GLU A 456 -2.86 -16.00 -23.70
C GLU A 456 -4.14 -16.84 -23.79
N ILE A 457 -4.54 -17.27 -24.98
CA ILE A 457 -5.78 -18.05 -25.16
C ILE A 457 -5.79 -19.34 -24.33
N PRO A 458 -4.72 -20.17 -24.27
CA PRO A 458 -4.75 -21.36 -23.43
C PRO A 458 -4.97 -21.04 -21.95
N SER A 459 -4.37 -19.97 -21.45
CA SER A 459 -4.57 -19.53 -20.06
C SER A 459 -6.02 -19.10 -19.78
N VAL A 460 -6.67 -18.43 -20.75
CA VAL A 460 -8.10 -18.07 -20.65
C VAL A 460 -9.00 -19.29 -20.78
N MET A 461 -8.63 -20.28 -21.59
CA MET A 461 -9.37 -21.55 -21.69
C MET A 461 -9.43 -22.27 -20.34
N GLU A 462 -8.29 -22.34 -19.63
CA GLU A 462 -8.28 -22.89 -18.27
C GLU A 462 -9.09 -22.01 -17.27
N PHE A 463 -9.03 -20.68 -17.41
CA PHE A 463 -9.86 -19.77 -16.63
C PHE A 463 -11.36 -20.04 -16.83
N VAL A 464 -11.79 -20.39 -18.04
CA VAL A 464 -13.18 -20.80 -18.29
C VAL A 464 -13.52 -22.08 -17.55
N LEU A 465 -12.66 -23.09 -17.57
CA LEU A 465 -12.88 -24.34 -16.83
C LEU A 465 -12.93 -24.10 -15.33
N ASP A 466 -12.00 -23.32 -14.78
CA ASP A 466 -12.03 -23.02 -13.35
C ASP A 466 -13.27 -22.17 -12.97
N GLY A 467 -13.65 -21.21 -13.79
CA GLY A 467 -14.87 -20.45 -13.62
C GLY A 467 -16.13 -21.33 -13.59
N LEU A 468 -16.22 -22.33 -14.45
CA LEU A 468 -17.31 -23.32 -14.43
C LEU A 468 -17.24 -24.20 -13.17
N HIS A 469 -16.06 -24.60 -12.72
CA HIS A 469 -15.87 -25.28 -11.45
C HIS A 469 -16.36 -24.44 -10.26
N GLN A 470 -15.94 -23.19 -10.16
CA GLN A 470 -16.35 -22.29 -9.09
C GLN A 470 -17.87 -21.98 -9.09
N ASN A 471 -18.55 -22.24 -10.20
CA ASN A 471 -20.01 -22.18 -10.33
C ASN A 471 -20.68 -23.57 -10.28
N SER A 472 -19.97 -24.61 -9.82
CA SER A 472 -20.50 -25.97 -9.63
C SER A 472 -21.12 -26.59 -10.90
N LYS A 473 -20.48 -26.36 -12.06
CA LYS A 473 -20.86 -26.98 -13.34
C LYS A 473 -20.00 -28.17 -13.71
N ILE A 474 -18.74 -28.16 -13.30
CA ILE A 474 -17.79 -29.27 -13.45
C ILE A 474 -17.02 -29.45 -12.14
N ALA A 475 -16.43 -30.62 -11.95
CA ALA A 475 -15.54 -30.90 -10.81
C ALA A 475 -14.09 -30.60 -11.16
N LYS A 476 -13.31 -30.21 -10.14
CA LYS A 476 -11.88 -30.02 -10.21
C LYS A 476 -11.23 -30.83 -9.09
N ASP A 477 -10.31 -31.71 -9.43
CA ASP A 477 -9.47 -32.41 -8.48
C ASP A 477 -8.05 -31.83 -8.56
N GLU A 478 -7.54 -31.42 -7.43
CA GLU A 478 -6.14 -30.98 -7.28
C GLU A 478 -5.35 -32.13 -6.66
N MET A 479 -4.39 -32.65 -7.40
CA MET A 479 -3.39 -33.62 -6.94
C MET A 479 -2.02 -32.95 -6.94
N ASP A 480 -1.04 -33.57 -6.30
CA ASP A 480 0.33 -33.06 -6.34
C ASP A 480 0.79 -32.84 -7.80
N HIS A 481 1.05 -31.57 -8.15
CA HIS A 481 1.51 -31.12 -9.47
C HIS A 481 0.57 -31.38 -10.66
N ARG A 482 -0.71 -31.69 -10.41
CA ARG A 482 -1.71 -31.92 -11.48
C ARG A 482 -3.08 -31.39 -11.08
N THR A 483 -3.78 -30.84 -12.06
CA THR A 483 -5.19 -30.46 -11.96
C THR A 483 -5.99 -31.27 -12.96
N ALA A 484 -7.06 -31.91 -12.52
CA ALA A 484 -7.97 -32.65 -13.38
C ALA A 484 -9.36 -32.02 -13.33
N TYR A 485 -9.88 -31.63 -14.50
CA TYR A 485 -11.29 -31.26 -14.65
C TYR A 485 -12.10 -32.44 -15.15
N LYS A 486 -13.23 -32.72 -14.51
CA LYS A 486 -14.08 -33.90 -14.81
C LYS A 486 -15.57 -33.61 -14.54
N ASP A 487 -16.41 -34.59 -14.83
CA ASP A 487 -17.84 -34.50 -14.54
C ASP A 487 -18.12 -34.32 -13.03
N LEU A 488 -19.09 -33.44 -12.74
CA LEU A 488 -19.51 -33.15 -11.36
C LEU A 488 -20.20 -34.37 -10.72
N VAL A 489 -21.06 -35.07 -11.46
CA VAL A 489 -21.85 -36.21 -10.93
C VAL A 489 -20.97 -37.43 -10.70
N GLY A 490 -20.06 -37.74 -11.64
CA GLY A 490 -19.12 -38.83 -11.49
C GLY A 490 -18.18 -38.68 -10.30
N SER A 491 -17.83 -37.45 -9.92
CA SER A 491 -16.95 -37.17 -8.78
C SER A 491 -17.60 -37.44 -7.42
N ILE A 492 -18.93 -37.26 -7.29
CA ILE A 492 -19.67 -37.50 -6.04
C ILE A 492 -19.69 -39.01 -5.72
N PHE A 493 -19.77 -39.87 -6.72
CA PHE A 493 -19.82 -41.33 -6.54
C PHE A 493 -18.44 -41.93 -6.28
N THR A 494 -17.36 -41.31 -6.74
CA THR A 494 -15.99 -41.79 -6.50
C THR A 494 -15.38 -41.29 -5.18
N GLY A 495 -15.94 -40.21 -4.58
CA GLY A 495 -15.47 -39.62 -3.32
C GLY A 495 -15.94 -40.34 -2.03
N GLN A 496 -16.87 -41.30 -2.09
CA GLN A 496 -17.33 -42.02 -0.91
C GLN A 496 -16.37 -43.19 -0.45
N GLY A 497 -15.25 -43.37 -1.10
CA GLY A 497 -14.30 -44.47 -0.85
C GLY A 497 -13.05 -44.16 -0.02
N LYS A 498 -12.88 -42.92 0.49
CA LYS A 498 -11.69 -42.56 1.29
C LYS A 498 -12.04 -41.66 2.46
N MET A 499 -12.72 -42.21 3.46
CA MET A 499 -12.49 -41.81 4.85
C MET A 499 -11.12 -42.35 5.22
N TYR A 500 -10.11 -41.51 5.29
CA TYR A 500 -8.83 -41.87 5.88
C TYR A 500 -8.85 -41.48 7.35
N GLU A 501 -8.63 -42.46 8.15
CA GLU A 501 -7.94 -42.44 9.42
C GLU A 501 -6.71 -41.56 9.30
N ASP A 502 -6.68 -40.47 10.01
CA ASP A 502 -5.46 -39.73 10.35
C ASP A 502 -5.24 -39.89 11.85
N ASP A 503 -4.17 -40.61 12.16
CA ASP A 503 -3.48 -40.58 13.44
C ASP A 503 -2.66 -39.31 13.62
#